data_7c616579c2e0c0f0a727a55a55a6317a
#
_entry.id   7c616579c2e0c0f0a727a55a55a6317a
#
_cell.length_a   1.000
_cell.length_b   1.000
_cell.length_c   1.000
_cell.angle_alpha   90.00
_cell.angle_beta   90.00
_cell.angle_gamma   90.00
#
_symmetry.space_group_name_H-M   'P 1'
#
loop_
_entity.id
_entity.type
_entity.pdbx_description
1 polymer ?
#
loop_
_entity_poly.entity_id
_entity_poly.type
_entity_poly.pdbx_seq_one_letter_code
_entity_poly.pdbx_strand_id
1 'polypeptide(L)'
;ADNVVNLVTKQAPKPLDEPRVPEGRNDYLKQIVAAMLERAEPLEEIICQVYQADVDKHGANALFSDAAEGFKGSPGINCLGFVTNVIRSIDSMRTRAAIEPQLPTMRPVNAVLDNKDLLNIEPPAKFEIVKASSLYGHEPKPMEWIMDDWMPRGQTTLIYGDGGVGKTQLIQQLMSCVVTGRPFMGANCAEGPVLGLFCEDDIDQLHRRQASINTLYGMDFRGLDDLYLIARPAQDNILMEFDGKNVNGVKTKVWHELREQVGDINPAMLTIDTAADTFGGNEIDRQQVRRYIQGCLTSLSLEFDLSVALLAHPSASGIANGSGTGGSTAWHNTSRCRWYVFPNPEKGCITLKLMKNNYGVKDLEIDFQHNGNGFVPVHKADIDKFVDQLTFDLDKKWIIEQIAYCKDRNINLSMQNRANYYPKQLLKLAKQDKYNISFSTIESIVYGMDKKGQIEHLERGNRHSNGASFIYKGI
;
A
#
# COMPACT_ATOMS: atom_id res chain seq x y z
N ALA A 1 -13.96 32.12 -32.76
CA ALA A 1 -15.37 32.48 -32.62
C ALA A 1 -15.96 32.76 -34.01
N ASP A 2 -15.22 33.43 -34.87
CA ASP A 2 -15.72 33.84 -36.20
C ASP A 2 -15.85 32.72 -37.25
N ASN A 3 -15.16 31.62 -37.10
CA ASN A 3 -15.26 30.48 -38.03
C ASN A 3 -16.45 29.55 -37.77
N VAL A 4 -17.03 29.57 -36.58
CA VAL A 4 -18.21 28.73 -36.24
C VAL A 4 -19.51 29.36 -36.74
N VAL A 5 -19.59 30.68 -36.76
CA VAL A 5 -20.80 31.43 -37.17
C VAL A 5 -21.04 31.33 -38.69
N ASN A 6 -19.99 31.18 -39.50
CA ASN A 6 -20.13 31.05 -40.97
C ASN A 6 -20.52 29.65 -41.47
N LEU A 7 -20.47 28.61 -40.63
CA LEU A 7 -20.89 27.25 -40.98
C LEU A 7 -22.41 27.01 -40.83
N VAL A 8 -23.11 27.85 -40.08
CA VAL A 8 -24.54 27.67 -39.74
C VAL A 8 -25.48 28.14 -40.90
N THR A 9 -24.97 28.83 -41.94
CA THR A 9 -25.77 29.38 -43.01
C THR A 9 -25.87 28.53 -44.30
N LYS A 10 -25.28 27.30 -44.31
CA LYS A 10 -25.49 26.39 -45.46
C LYS A 10 -26.81 25.64 -45.30
N GLN A 11 -27.64 25.70 -46.35
CA GLN A 11 -28.98 25.08 -46.44
C GLN A 11 -29.04 23.66 -45.90
N ALA A 12 -30.05 23.39 -45.06
CA ALA A 12 -30.33 22.08 -44.50
C ALA A 12 -30.54 21.03 -45.59
N PRO A 13 -29.98 19.81 -45.45
CA PRO A 13 -30.27 18.69 -46.32
C PRO A 13 -31.74 18.25 -46.18
N LYS A 14 -32.31 17.66 -47.26
CA LYS A 14 -33.68 17.15 -47.29
C LYS A 14 -34.04 16.32 -46.07
N PRO A 15 -35.30 16.42 -45.56
CA PRO A 15 -35.74 15.67 -44.39
C PRO A 15 -35.55 14.18 -44.61
N LEU A 16 -35.03 13.50 -43.56
CA LEU A 16 -35.04 12.07 -43.42
C LEU A 16 -36.50 11.60 -43.32
N ASP A 17 -36.86 10.49 -43.99
CA ASP A 17 -38.13 9.79 -43.76
C ASP A 17 -38.32 9.63 -42.25
N GLU A 18 -39.51 10.02 -41.74
CA GLU A 18 -39.78 10.11 -40.31
C GLU A 18 -39.41 8.79 -39.60
N PRO A 19 -38.38 8.80 -38.72
CA PRO A 19 -38.11 7.63 -37.88
C PRO A 19 -39.17 7.53 -36.79
N ARG A 20 -39.58 6.30 -36.47
CA ARG A 20 -40.48 6.02 -35.34
C ARG A 20 -40.00 6.76 -34.10
N VAL A 21 -40.91 7.51 -33.48
CA VAL A 21 -40.63 8.41 -32.34
C VAL A 21 -39.75 7.73 -31.31
N PRO A 22 -38.52 8.21 -31.08
CA PRO A 22 -37.64 7.64 -30.06
C PRO A 22 -38.11 8.04 -28.65
N GLU A 23 -38.05 7.14 -27.74
CA GLU A 23 -38.31 7.37 -26.29
C GLU A 23 -37.15 8.14 -25.67
N GLY A 24 -36.92 9.38 -26.03
CA GLY A 24 -35.98 10.26 -25.38
C GLY A 24 -35.12 11.10 -26.30
N ARG A 25 -34.76 12.27 -25.83
CA ARG A 25 -33.97 13.30 -26.57
C ARG A 25 -32.61 12.78 -27.04
N ASN A 26 -31.90 12.03 -26.18
CA ASN A 26 -30.59 11.50 -26.51
C ASN A 26 -30.64 10.44 -27.63
N ASP A 27 -31.73 9.69 -27.73
CA ASP A 27 -31.88 8.66 -28.77
C ASP A 27 -32.19 9.25 -30.13
N TYR A 28 -32.92 10.38 -30.18
CA TYR A 28 -33.13 11.16 -31.38
C TYR A 28 -31.81 11.70 -31.94
N LEU A 29 -30.99 12.33 -31.11
CA LEU A 29 -29.68 12.85 -31.54
C LEU A 29 -28.70 11.74 -31.96
N LYS A 30 -28.71 10.57 -31.28
CA LYS A 30 -27.95 9.39 -31.69
C LYS A 30 -28.32 8.84 -33.05
N GLN A 31 -29.61 8.89 -33.40
CA GLN A 31 -30.09 8.48 -34.74
C GLN A 31 -29.59 9.41 -35.85
N ILE A 32 -29.51 10.73 -35.60
CA ILE A 32 -28.93 11.67 -36.55
C ILE A 32 -27.44 11.33 -36.76
N VAL A 33 -26.67 11.12 -35.72
CA VAL A 33 -25.25 10.74 -35.83
C VAL A 33 -25.09 9.45 -36.63
N ALA A 34 -25.89 8.42 -36.34
CA ALA A 34 -25.80 7.14 -37.01
C ALA A 34 -26.12 7.28 -38.54
N ALA A 35 -27.18 7.99 -38.86
CA ALA A 35 -27.57 8.22 -40.27
C ALA A 35 -26.54 9.02 -41.07
N MET A 36 -25.87 9.97 -40.45
CA MET A 36 -24.82 10.77 -41.11
C MET A 36 -23.53 9.99 -41.28
N LEU A 37 -23.18 9.13 -40.32
CA LEU A 37 -22.05 8.19 -40.44
C LEU A 37 -22.25 7.18 -41.58
N GLU A 38 -23.49 6.70 -41.80
CA GLU A 38 -23.81 5.82 -42.92
C GLU A 38 -23.64 6.51 -44.28
N ARG A 39 -23.78 7.84 -44.32
CA ARG A 39 -23.56 8.65 -45.53
C ARG A 39 -22.09 9.10 -45.68
N ALA A 40 -21.20 8.71 -44.78
CA ALA A 40 -19.83 9.13 -44.75
C ALA A 40 -19.61 10.66 -44.68
N GLU A 41 -20.53 11.36 -43.99
CA GLU A 41 -20.44 12.82 -43.84
C GLU A 41 -19.22 13.22 -42.97
N PRO A 42 -18.57 14.36 -43.25
CA PRO A 42 -17.48 14.86 -42.44
C PRO A 42 -17.89 15.10 -40.98
N LEU A 43 -17.00 14.86 -40.04
CA LEU A 43 -17.27 15.01 -38.60
C LEU A 43 -17.79 16.41 -38.24
N GLU A 44 -17.25 17.45 -38.88
CA GLU A 44 -17.67 18.84 -38.66
C GLU A 44 -19.12 19.06 -39.06
N GLU A 45 -19.56 18.44 -40.15
CA GLU A 45 -20.94 18.52 -40.66
C GLU A 45 -21.89 17.77 -39.68
N ILE A 46 -21.49 16.61 -39.19
CA ILE A 46 -22.24 15.83 -38.18
C ILE A 46 -22.45 16.67 -36.92
N ILE A 47 -21.41 17.34 -36.43
CA ILE A 47 -21.49 18.18 -35.24
C ILE A 47 -22.46 19.34 -35.45
N CYS A 48 -22.38 20.02 -36.60
CA CYS A 48 -23.25 21.14 -36.92
C CYS A 48 -24.73 20.73 -37.00
N GLN A 49 -25.03 19.61 -37.65
CA GLN A 49 -26.40 19.13 -37.80
C GLN A 49 -27.00 18.59 -36.50
N VAL A 50 -26.20 17.92 -35.66
CA VAL A 50 -26.64 17.48 -34.32
C VAL A 50 -26.96 18.69 -33.44
N TYR A 51 -26.10 19.71 -33.45
CA TYR A 51 -26.33 20.97 -32.74
C TYR A 51 -27.62 21.66 -33.21
N GLN A 52 -27.79 21.83 -34.54
CA GLN A 52 -28.95 22.48 -35.12
C GLN A 52 -30.24 21.72 -34.82
N ALA A 53 -30.23 20.40 -34.95
CA ALA A 53 -31.39 19.55 -34.63
C ALA A 53 -31.80 19.61 -33.15
N ASP A 54 -30.85 19.77 -32.26
CA ASP A 54 -31.15 19.95 -30.82
C ASP A 54 -31.79 21.34 -30.57
N VAL A 55 -31.23 22.39 -31.15
CA VAL A 55 -31.75 23.77 -31.02
C VAL A 55 -33.13 23.91 -31.66
N ASP A 56 -33.31 23.38 -32.88
CA ASP A 56 -34.59 23.48 -33.61
C ASP A 56 -35.72 22.75 -32.88
N LYS A 57 -35.42 21.63 -32.26
CA LYS A 57 -36.41 20.80 -31.54
C LYS A 57 -36.71 21.28 -30.14
N HIS A 58 -35.73 21.84 -29.44
CA HIS A 58 -35.79 22.11 -28.01
C HIS A 58 -35.65 23.61 -27.65
N GLY A 59 -35.28 24.46 -28.58
CA GLY A 59 -35.17 25.90 -28.38
C GLY A 59 -34.27 26.29 -27.21
N ALA A 60 -34.76 27.11 -26.31
CA ALA A 60 -34.01 27.57 -25.14
C ALA A 60 -33.63 26.42 -24.15
N ASN A 61 -34.26 25.26 -24.26
CA ASN A 61 -33.96 24.06 -23.45
C ASN A 61 -33.05 23.07 -24.21
N ALA A 62 -32.45 23.47 -25.33
CA ALA A 62 -31.54 22.64 -26.08
C ALA A 62 -30.29 22.27 -25.21
N LEU A 63 -29.80 21.04 -25.38
CA LEU A 63 -28.67 20.50 -24.60
C LEU A 63 -27.38 21.29 -24.88
N PHE A 64 -27.24 21.76 -26.09
CA PHE A 64 -26.04 22.42 -26.59
C PHE A 64 -26.27 23.94 -26.83
N SER A 65 -27.39 24.50 -26.38
CA SER A 65 -27.68 25.94 -26.52
C SER A 65 -26.93 26.75 -25.46
N ASP A 66 -26.60 28.00 -25.80
CA ASP A 66 -25.96 28.96 -24.89
C ASP A 66 -26.85 29.34 -23.68
N ALA A 67 -28.16 29.03 -23.73
CA ALA A 67 -29.12 29.31 -22.70
C ALA A 67 -29.13 28.29 -21.54
N ALA A 68 -28.34 27.23 -21.62
CA ALA A 68 -28.17 26.31 -20.49
C ALA A 68 -27.35 27.01 -19.40
N GLU A 69 -28.00 27.50 -18.33
CA GLU A 69 -27.39 28.20 -17.23
C GLU A 69 -26.19 27.41 -16.69
N GLY A 70 -25.03 28.04 -16.65
CA GLY A 70 -23.82 27.56 -16.02
C GLY A 70 -22.71 27.07 -16.93
N PHE A 71 -22.84 27.09 -18.24
CA PHE A 71 -21.81 26.64 -19.17
C PHE A 71 -20.95 27.79 -19.71
N LYS A 72 -19.74 27.97 -19.16
CA LYS A 72 -18.70 28.88 -19.70
C LYS A 72 -17.77 28.12 -20.66
N GLY A 73 -18.31 27.46 -21.67
CA GLY A 73 -17.53 26.78 -22.70
C GLY A 73 -18.16 26.96 -24.07
N SER A 74 -17.35 26.91 -25.13
CA SER A 74 -17.89 26.98 -26.50
C SER A 74 -18.91 25.86 -26.72
N PRO A 75 -20.15 26.12 -27.18
CA PRO A 75 -21.19 25.11 -27.37
C PRO A 75 -20.75 23.93 -28.24
N GLY A 76 -19.82 24.16 -29.18
CA GLY A 76 -19.25 23.15 -30.06
C GLY A 76 -18.45 22.03 -29.34
N ILE A 77 -17.86 22.32 -28.20
CA ILE A 77 -17.04 21.32 -27.46
C ILE A 77 -17.93 20.21 -26.88
N ASN A 78 -19.10 20.53 -26.38
CA ASN A 78 -20.04 19.55 -25.82
C ASN A 78 -20.71 18.71 -26.89
N CYS A 79 -21.07 19.32 -27.98
CA CYS A 79 -21.60 18.63 -29.13
C CYS A 79 -20.56 17.69 -29.74
N LEU A 80 -19.31 18.12 -29.87
CA LEU A 80 -18.18 17.27 -30.26
C LEU A 80 -18.00 16.07 -29.35
N GLY A 81 -18.03 16.27 -28.02
CA GLY A 81 -17.94 15.21 -27.06
C GLY A 81 -19.08 14.19 -27.16
N PHE A 82 -20.30 14.65 -27.36
CA PHE A 82 -21.46 13.79 -27.56
C PHE A 82 -21.32 12.98 -28.84
N VAL A 83 -21.05 13.62 -29.97
CA VAL A 83 -20.89 12.98 -31.29
C VAL A 83 -19.77 11.93 -31.24
N THR A 84 -18.63 12.28 -30.68
CA THR A 84 -17.48 11.35 -30.53
C THR A 84 -17.83 10.09 -29.69
N ASN A 85 -18.59 10.24 -28.61
CA ASN A 85 -19.03 9.12 -27.81
C ASN A 85 -20.06 8.23 -28.55
N VAL A 86 -20.94 8.82 -29.31
CA VAL A 86 -21.90 8.05 -30.14
C VAL A 86 -21.16 7.28 -31.22
N ILE A 87 -20.21 7.90 -31.92
CA ILE A 87 -19.37 7.23 -32.93
C ILE A 87 -18.66 6.02 -32.33
N ARG A 88 -17.97 6.18 -31.17
CA ARG A 88 -17.30 5.07 -30.47
C ARG A 88 -18.27 3.95 -30.10
N SER A 89 -19.47 4.28 -29.65
CA SER A 89 -20.50 3.30 -29.31
C SER A 89 -20.97 2.51 -30.56
N ILE A 90 -21.18 3.19 -31.70
CA ILE A 90 -21.58 2.55 -32.99
C ILE A 90 -20.44 1.65 -33.50
N ASP A 91 -19.18 2.10 -33.46
CA ASP A 91 -18.04 1.30 -33.89
C ASP A 91 -17.89 0.05 -33.02
N SER A 92 -18.12 0.16 -31.70
CA SER A 92 -18.08 -1.00 -30.80
C SER A 92 -19.22 -2.01 -31.10
N MET A 93 -20.39 -1.55 -31.48
CA MET A 93 -21.52 -2.41 -31.91
C MET A 93 -21.26 -3.08 -33.26
N ARG A 94 -20.69 -2.35 -34.23
CA ARG A 94 -20.29 -2.91 -35.53
C ARG A 94 -19.22 -3.97 -35.42
N THR A 95 -18.23 -3.78 -34.52
CA THR A 95 -17.21 -4.78 -34.23
C THR A 95 -17.79 -6.06 -33.59
N ARG A 96 -18.91 -5.95 -32.86
CA ARG A 96 -19.62 -7.11 -32.30
C ARG A 96 -20.54 -7.81 -33.29
N ALA A 97 -21.02 -7.12 -34.34
CA ALA A 97 -21.92 -7.68 -35.37
C ALA A 97 -21.16 -8.32 -36.55
N ALA A 98 -19.87 -8.05 -36.72
CA ALA A 98 -19.03 -8.62 -37.76
C ALA A 98 -18.42 -9.96 -37.33
N ILE A 99 -19.25 -11.00 -37.18
CA ILE A 99 -18.80 -12.40 -37.21
C ILE A 99 -19.33 -12.99 -38.50
N GLU A 100 -18.60 -12.85 -39.57
CA GLU A 100 -18.13 -13.74 -40.61
C GLU A 100 -17.60 -12.96 -41.81
N PRO A 101 -16.42 -13.34 -42.38
CA PRO A 101 -15.72 -12.51 -43.33
C PRO A 101 -15.87 -13.04 -44.78
N GLN A 102 -16.12 -12.15 -45.71
CA GLN A 102 -15.53 -12.31 -47.06
C GLN A 102 -14.57 -11.17 -47.31
N LEU A 103 -13.28 -11.50 -47.28
CA LEU A 103 -12.17 -10.60 -47.55
C LEU A 103 -12.04 -10.34 -49.04
N PRO A 104 -11.95 -9.06 -49.48
CA PRO A 104 -11.32 -8.75 -50.75
C PRO A 104 -9.82 -8.76 -50.59
N THR A 105 -9.13 -9.47 -51.45
CA THR A 105 -7.67 -9.56 -51.56
C THR A 105 -7.03 -8.19 -51.69
N MET A 106 -6.35 -7.72 -50.67
CA MET A 106 -5.43 -6.60 -50.74
C MET A 106 -4.03 -7.07 -51.10
N ARG A 107 -3.42 -6.37 -52.07
CA ARG A 107 -2.00 -6.53 -52.45
C ARG A 107 -1.10 -6.15 -51.26
N PRO A 108 0.06 -6.83 -51.10
CA PRO A 108 0.97 -6.52 -50.01
C PRO A 108 1.70 -5.19 -50.27
N VAL A 109 1.51 -4.22 -49.38
CA VAL A 109 2.39 -3.08 -49.27
C VAL A 109 3.52 -3.49 -48.32
N ASN A 110 4.66 -3.86 -48.86
CA ASN A 110 5.90 -3.97 -48.08
C ASN A 110 6.35 -2.57 -47.69
N ALA A 111 6.01 -2.15 -46.50
CA ALA A 111 6.72 -1.12 -45.79
C ALA A 111 7.21 -1.77 -44.48
N VAL A 112 8.52 -2.08 -44.51
CA VAL A 112 9.30 -2.49 -43.34
C VAL A 112 9.23 -1.34 -42.32
N LEU A 113 8.45 -1.52 -41.28
CA LEU A 113 8.63 -0.85 -40.00
C LEU A 113 8.99 -1.95 -39.00
N ASP A 114 10.30 -2.10 -38.78
CA ASP A 114 10.83 -2.76 -37.59
C ASP A 114 10.35 -1.98 -36.37
N ASN A 115 9.20 -2.34 -35.85
CA ASN A 115 8.72 -1.85 -34.58
C ASN A 115 8.42 -3.07 -33.70
N LYS A 116 9.47 -3.61 -33.10
CA LYS A 116 9.39 -4.68 -32.09
C LYS A 116 8.59 -4.26 -30.85
N ASP A 117 8.26 -2.97 -30.74
CA ASP A 117 7.55 -2.42 -29.59
C ASP A 117 6.03 -2.50 -29.68
N LEU A 118 5.45 -2.91 -30.81
CA LEU A 118 4.01 -3.02 -31.01
C LEU A 118 3.40 -4.40 -30.72
N LEU A 119 4.22 -5.40 -30.34
CA LEU A 119 3.74 -6.77 -30.12
C LEU A 119 3.58 -7.15 -28.64
N ASN A 120 3.77 -6.24 -27.71
CA ASN A 120 3.49 -6.46 -26.27
C ASN A 120 2.18 -5.79 -25.83
N ILE A 121 1.11 -6.00 -26.58
CA ILE A 121 -0.24 -5.77 -26.02
C ILE A 121 -0.55 -7.03 -25.21
N GLU A 122 -0.28 -6.98 -23.90
CA GLU A 122 -0.79 -7.99 -22.99
C GLU A 122 -2.31 -8.12 -23.21
N PRO A 123 -2.82 -9.35 -23.36
CA PRO A 123 -4.26 -9.54 -23.48
C PRO A 123 -4.95 -8.89 -22.26
N PRO A 124 -6.12 -8.25 -22.43
CA PRO A 124 -6.79 -7.60 -21.31
C PRO A 124 -6.96 -8.60 -20.17
N ALA A 125 -6.55 -8.20 -18.97
CA ALA A 125 -6.65 -9.03 -17.77
C ALA A 125 -8.07 -9.58 -17.64
N LYS A 126 -8.21 -10.90 -17.56
CA LYS A 126 -9.51 -11.52 -17.33
C LYS A 126 -9.96 -11.22 -15.92
N PHE A 127 -11.21 -10.78 -15.75
CA PHE A 127 -11.79 -10.65 -14.43
C PHE A 127 -11.91 -12.02 -13.77
N GLU A 128 -11.39 -12.15 -12.55
CA GLU A 128 -11.65 -13.29 -11.69
C GLU A 128 -13.05 -13.11 -11.11
N ILE A 129 -13.97 -14.02 -11.45
CA ILE A 129 -15.36 -13.98 -11.02
C ILE A 129 -15.61 -15.08 -10.01
N VAL A 130 -15.90 -14.72 -8.77
CA VAL A 130 -16.27 -15.62 -7.70
C VAL A 130 -17.78 -15.56 -7.49
N LYS A 131 -18.47 -16.69 -7.51
CA LYS A 131 -19.88 -16.77 -7.13
C LYS A 131 -19.96 -16.71 -5.61
N ALA A 132 -20.75 -15.79 -5.05
CA ALA A 132 -20.91 -15.68 -3.60
C ALA A 132 -21.37 -17.00 -2.96
N SER A 133 -22.19 -17.81 -3.65
CA SER A 133 -22.62 -19.12 -3.19
C SER A 133 -21.48 -20.14 -3.04
N SER A 134 -20.36 -19.98 -3.75
CA SER A 134 -19.20 -20.87 -3.58
C SER A 134 -18.44 -20.64 -2.27
N LEU A 135 -18.74 -19.54 -1.57
CA LEU A 135 -18.16 -19.22 -0.26
C LEU A 135 -18.92 -19.91 0.89
N TYR A 136 -20.04 -20.57 0.59
CA TYR A 136 -20.84 -21.28 1.60
C TYR A 136 -20.02 -22.43 2.22
N GLY A 137 -19.99 -22.46 3.56
CA GLY A 137 -19.23 -23.46 4.32
C GLY A 137 -17.73 -23.17 4.47
N HIS A 138 -17.24 -22.05 3.94
CA HIS A 138 -15.88 -21.57 4.17
C HIS A 138 -15.90 -20.44 5.21
N GLU A 139 -15.09 -20.59 6.26
CA GLU A 139 -14.90 -19.51 7.22
C GLU A 139 -14.08 -18.38 6.57
N PRO A 140 -14.47 -17.10 6.75
CA PRO A 140 -13.68 -15.97 6.28
C PRO A 140 -12.29 -15.98 6.90
N LYS A 141 -11.25 -15.71 6.11
CA LYS A 141 -9.90 -15.53 6.66
C LYS A 141 -9.91 -14.30 7.57
N PRO A 142 -9.33 -14.40 8.78
CA PRO A 142 -9.17 -13.24 9.64
C PRO A 142 -8.30 -12.18 8.95
N MET A 143 -8.49 -10.90 9.31
CA MET A 143 -7.62 -9.83 8.85
C MET A 143 -6.22 -10.03 9.42
N GLU A 144 -5.22 -10.00 8.55
CA GLU A 144 -3.82 -10.09 8.94
C GLU A 144 -3.23 -8.68 9.12
N TRP A 145 -2.38 -8.52 10.12
CA TRP A 145 -1.78 -7.26 10.52
C TRP A 145 -0.26 -7.38 10.60
N ILE A 146 0.46 -6.32 10.25
CA ILE A 146 1.88 -6.16 10.58
C ILE A 146 2.02 -5.56 11.99
N MET A 147 1.14 -4.65 12.35
CA MET A 147 0.95 -4.12 13.69
C MET A 147 -0.54 -4.16 13.99
N ASP A 148 -0.94 -4.91 15.01
CA ASP A 148 -2.36 -5.17 15.35
C ASP A 148 -3.16 -3.88 15.43
N ASP A 149 -4.30 -3.85 14.72
CA ASP A 149 -5.23 -2.71 14.60
C ASP A 149 -4.64 -1.44 13.93
N TRP A 150 -3.34 -1.39 13.65
CA TRP A 150 -2.66 -0.19 13.13
C TRP A 150 -2.21 -0.32 11.68
N MET A 151 -1.60 -1.44 11.30
CA MET A 151 -1.03 -1.62 9.95
C MET A 151 -1.50 -2.93 9.33
N PRO A 152 -2.50 -2.88 8.42
CA PRO A 152 -3.02 -4.08 7.76
C PRO A 152 -2.03 -4.65 6.75
N ARG A 153 -1.95 -5.98 6.66
CA ARG A 153 -1.18 -6.69 5.64
C ARG A 153 -1.80 -6.51 4.26
N GLY A 154 -1.00 -6.53 3.21
CA GLY A 154 -1.45 -6.38 1.82
C GLY A 154 -1.93 -4.98 1.44
N GLN A 155 -1.59 -3.95 2.20
CA GLN A 155 -2.08 -2.58 1.98
C GLN A 155 -0.97 -1.54 2.15
N THR A 156 -1.21 -0.36 1.57
CA THR A 156 -0.39 0.83 1.82
C THR A 156 -0.97 1.64 2.97
N THR A 157 -0.15 1.81 4.02
CA THR A 157 -0.42 2.70 5.16
C THR A 157 0.33 4.01 4.97
N LEU A 158 -0.37 5.14 5.01
CA LEU A 158 0.24 6.47 4.97
C LEU A 158 0.56 6.94 6.38
N ILE A 159 1.80 7.42 6.58
CA ILE A 159 2.28 7.93 7.87
C ILE A 159 2.65 9.41 7.68
N TYR A 160 1.71 10.28 8.01
CA TYR A 160 1.95 11.71 8.02
C TYR A 160 2.56 12.17 9.33
N GLY A 161 3.38 13.21 9.27
CA GLY A 161 3.89 13.85 10.48
C GLY A 161 4.62 15.15 10.15
N ASP A 162 4.60 16.07 11.11
CA ASP A 162 5.24 17.35 10.98
C ASP A 162 6.75 17.23 10.74
N GLY A 163 7.35 18.26 10.15
CA GLY A 163 8.79 18.29 9.95
C GLY A 163 9.53 18.17 11.30
N GLY A 164 10.54 17.30 11.38
CA GLY A 164 11.34 17.11 12.58
C GLY A 164 10.66 16.39 13.75
N VAL A 165 9.42 15.90 13.62
CA VAL A 165 8.72 15.15 14.69
C VAL A 165 9.32 13.76 14.97
N GLY A 166 10.25 13.30 14.14
CA GLY A 166 10.93 12.01 14.32
C GLY A 166 10.26 10.81 13.61
N LYS A 167 9.54 11.03 12.50
CA LYS A 167 8.91 9.95 11.72
C LYS A 167 9.86 8.82 11.36
N THR A 168 11.02 9.15 10.81
CA THR A 168 12.05 8.17 10.41
C THR A 168 12.55 7.35 11.61
N GLN A 169 12.76 7.99 12.77
CA GLN A 169 13.09 7.29 14.02
C GLN A 169 11.98 6.33 14.44
N LEU A 170 10.73 6.81 14.40
CA LEU A 170 9.55 6.02 14.80
C LEU A 170 9.38 4.79 13.91
N ILE A 171 9.50 4.97 12.58
CA ILE A 171 9.33 3.86 11.65
C ILE A 171 10.48 2.87 11.72
N GLN A 172 11.73 3.32 11.88
CA GLN A 172 12.88 2.43 12.04
C GLN A 172 12.79 1.63 13.35
N GLN A 173 12.21 2.21 14.39
CA GLN A 173 11.89 1.51 15.63
C GLN A 173 10.80 0.45 15.41
N LEU A 174 9.73 0.75 14.65
CA LEU A 174 8.71 -0.24 14.25
C LEU A 174 9.32 -1.36 13.39
N MET A 175 10.17 -1.02 12.41
CA MET A 175 10.89 -2.02 11.60
C MET A 175 11.66 -3.00 12.48
N SER A 176 12.35 -2.50 13.49
CA SER A 176 13.09 -3.36 14.46
C SER A 176 12.15 -4.26 15.27
N CYS A 177 10.96 -3.77 15.63
CA CYS A 177 9.95 -4.56 16.32
C CYS A 177 9.38 -5.66 15.42
N VAL A 178 9.14 -5.37 14.14
CA VAL A 178 8.65 -6.37 13.16
C VAL A 178 9.68 -7.46 12.92
N VAL A 179 10.94 -7.12 12.69
CA VAL A 179 12.01 -8.13 12.50
C VAL A 179 12.14 -9.06 13.70
N THR A 180 11.90 -8.57 14.90
CA THR A 180 12.08 -9.35 16.14
C THR A 180 10.78 -9.91 16.73
N GLY A 181 9.63 -9.66 16.08
CA GLY A 181 8.30 -10.05 16.59
C GLY A 181 7.91 -9.38 17.90
N ARG A 182 8.56 -8.25 18.24
CA ARG A 182 8.31 -7.49 19.46
C ARG A 182 7.12 -6.56 19.30
N PRO A 183 6.34 -6.33 20.34
CA PRO A 183 5.32 -5.28 20.31
C PRO A 183 5.94 -3.89 20.11
N PHE A 184 5.28 -3.08 19.33
CA PHE A 184 5.59 -1.67 19.16
C PHE A 184 4.60 -0.83 19.96
N MET A 185 5.07 -0.07 20.93
CA MET A 185 4.23 0.81 21.76
C MET A 185 2.99 0.11 22.37
N GLY A 186 3.11 -1.18 22.71
CA GLY A 186 2.03 -1.98 23.29
C GLY A 186 1.12 -2.70 22.31
N ALA A 187 1.26 -2.49 21.00
CA ALA A 187 0.58 -3.27 19.97
C ALA A 187 1.49 -4.39 19.46
N ASN A 188 0.96 -5.61 19.27
CA ASN A 188 1.75 -6.72 18.76
C ASN A 188 2.17 -6.48 17.31
N CYS A 189 3.35 -6.95 16.94
CA CYS A 189 3.84 -6.95 15.58
C CYS A 189 3.97 -8.37 15.03
N ALA A 190 3.62 -8.57 13.77
CA ALA A 190 3.98 -9.79 13.05
C ALA A 190 5.50 -9.85 12.89
N GLU A 191 6.08 -11.05 13.04
CA GLU A 191 7.51 -11.27 12.81
C GLU A 191 7.78 -11.52 11.33
N GLY A 192 8.83 -10.91 10.77
CA GLY A 192 9.25 -11.15 9.40
C GLY A 192 10.30 -10.16 8.90
N PRO A 193 10.93 -10.43 7.73
CA PRO A 193 11.90 -9.54 7.12
C PRO A 193 11.31 -8.17 6.82
N VAL A 194 12.12 -7.13 6.90
CA VAL A 194 11.70 -5.74 6.65
C VAL A 194 12.69 -5.04 5.74
N LEU A 195 12.20 -4.35 4.74
CA LEU A 195 13.00 -3.52 3.82
C LEU A 195 12.63 -2.05 3.98
N GLY A 196 13.63 -1.17 4.08
CA GLY A 196 13.43 0.27 4.12
C GLY A 196 14.18 0.98 3.00
N LEU A 197 13.47 1.81 2.22
CA LEU A 197 14.03 2.77 1.27
C LEU A 197 14.01 4.16 1.90
N PHE A 198 15.20 4.71 2.15
CA PHE A 198 15.41 6.01 2.78
C PHE A 198 16.05 6.98 1.79
N CYS A 199 15.33 8.01 1.41
CA CYS A 199 15.74 8.96 0.38
C CYS A 199 16.43 10.21 0.95
N GLU A 200 16.28 10.48 2.24
CA GLU A 200 16.84 11.66 2.91
C GLU A 200 18.09 11.35 3.73
N ASP A 201 18.13 10.17 4.39
CA ASP A 201 19.21 9.80 5.31
C ASP A 201 20.27 8.90 4.64
N ASP A 202 21.53 9.13 4.99
CA ASP A 202 22.65 8.25 4.64
C ASP A 202 22.73 7.03 5.59
N ILE A 203 23.56 6.06 5.21
CA ILE A 203 23.73 4.82 5.98
C ILE A 203 24.30 5.09 7.38
N ASP A 204 25.15 6.11 7.55
CA ASP A 204 25.74 6.45 8.84
C ASP A 204 24.68 7.01 9.80
N GLN A 205 23.73 7.79 9.29
CA GLN A 205 22.61 8.29 10.09
C GLN A 205 21.65 7.16 10.47
N LEU A 206 21.31 6.26 9.54
CA LEU A 206 20.51 5.08 9.82
C LEU A 206 21.19 4.17 10.85
N HIS A 207 22.51 3.98 10.75
CA HIS A 207 23.30 3.20 11.68
C HIS A 207 23.29 3.80 13.09
N ARG A 208 23.54 5.13 13.24
CA ARG A 208 23.48 5.81 14.54
C ARG A 208 22.11 5.66 15.19
N ARG A 209 21.05 5.80 14.41
CA ARG A 209 19.68 5.65 14.88
C ARG A 209 19.38 4.20 15.30
N GLN A 210 19.82 3.22 14.50
CA GLN A 210 19.66 1.82 14.84
C GLN A 210 20.43 1.43 16.11
N ALA A 211 21.63 1.94 16.31
CA ALA A 211 22.41 1.72 17.53
C ALA A 211 21.67 2.22 18.78
N SER A 212 21.00 3.39 18.67
CA SER A 212 20.18 3.93 19.76
C SER A 212 18.95 3.06 20.03
N ILE A 213 18.25 2.62 18.96
CA ILE A 213 17.11 1.70 19.06
C ILE A 213 17.54 0.36 19.69
N ASN A 214 18.69 -0.16 19.30
CA ASN A 214 19.24 -1.37 19.88
C ASN A 214 19.48 -1.23 21.39
N THR A 215 19.99 -0.07 21.80
CA THR A 215 20.17 0.25 23.23
C THR A 215 18.84 0.29 23.96
N LEU A 216 17.80 0.90 23.36
CA LEU A 216 16.46 0.97 23.96
C LEU A 216 15.86 -0.42 24.23
N TYR A 217 15.98 -1.34 23.26
CA TYR A 217 15.38 -2.67 23.33
C TYR A 217 16.33 -3.77 23.86
N GLY A 218 17.56 -3.44 24.24
CA GLY A 218 18.55 -4.44 24.65
C GLY A 218 18.89 -5.44 23.53
N MET A 219 18.87 -4.98 22.28
CA MET A 219 19.21 -5.76 21.09
C MET A 219 20.67 -5.50 20.66
N ASP A 220 21.16 -6.34 19.75
CA ASP A 220 22.37 -6.05 18.99
C ASP A 220 22.13 -6.27 17.49
N PHE A 221 23.08 -5.82 16.67
CA PHE A 221 22.96 -5.91 15.20
C PHE A 221 22.91 -7.37 14.70
N ARG A 222 23.46 -8.33 15.40
CA ARG A 222 23.45 -9.75 15.01
C ARG A 222 22.05 -10.39 15.05
N GLY A 223 21.12 -9.77 15.79
CA GLY A 223 19.72 -10.20 15.82
C GLY A 223 18.84 -9.49 14.81
N LEU A 224 19.43 -8.76 13.86
CA LEU A 224 18.74 -7.94 12.86
C LEU A 224 19.12 -8.33 11.43
N ASP A 225 19.43 -9.61 11.18
CA ASP A 225 19.82 -10.10 9.84
C ASP A 225 18.71 -9.87 8.80
N ASP A 226 17.45 -9.84 9.22
CA ASP A 226 16.28 -9.60 8.37
C ASP A 226 15.85 -8.12 8.29
N LEU A 227 16.68 -7.18 8.79
CA LEU A 227 16.47 -5.73 8.65
C LEU A 227 17.33 -5.19 7.52
N TYR A 228 16.72 -4.90 6.39
CA TYR A 228 17.39 -4.41 5.18
C TYR A 228 17.18 -2.91 5.01
N LEU A 229 18.27 -2.16 4.79
CA LEU A 229 18.25 -0.70 4.67
C LEU A 229 18.85 -0.27 3.33
N ILE A 230 18.10 0.45 2.52
CA ILE A 230 18.54 1.10 1.29
C ILE A 230 18.62 2.60 1.56
N ALA A 231 19.85 3.15 1.63
CA ALA A 231 20.09 4.58 1.80
C ALA A 231 20.42 5.20 0.44
N ARG A 232 19.60 6.16 -0.02
CA ARG A 232 19.75 6.81 -1.33
C ARG A 232 19.58 8.33 -1.27
N PRO A 233 20.28 9.04 -0.36
CA PRO A 233 20.20 10.51 -0.32
C PRO A 233 20.79 11.11 -1.60
N ALA A 234 20.19 12.20 -2.07
CA ALA A 234 20.62 12.94 -3.26
C ALA A 234 20.67 12.10 -4.57
N GLN A 235 19.92 11.02 -4.65
CA GLN A 235 19.77 10.23 -5.87
C GLN A 235 18.37 10.43 -6.44
N ASP A 236 18.18 10.05 -7.71
CA ASP A 236 16.83 9.94 -8.28
C ASP A 236 16.13 8.71 -7.67
N ASN A 237 15.06 8.97 -6.93
CA ASN A 237 14.29 7.97 -6.21
C ASN A 237 12.84 7.87 -6.71
N ILE A 238 12.50 8.58 -7.79
CA ILE A 238 11.15 8.56 -8.35
C ILE A 238 10.76 7.14 -8.76
N LEU A 239 9.68 6.62 -8.17
CA LEU A 239 9.14 5.30 -8.46
C LEU A 239 8.11 5.32 -9.58
N MET A 240 7.36 6.41 -9.70
CA MET A 240 6.38 6.62 -10.77
C MET A 240 6.39 8.07 -11.22
N GLU A 241 6.56 8.28 -12.52
CA GLU A 241 6.57 9.60 -13.15
C GLU A 241 5.33 9.80 -14.03
N PHE A 242 4.96 11.08 -14.20
CA PHE A 242 3.82 11.51 -15.00
C PHE A 242 4.27 12.59 -15.97
N ASP A 243 4.06 12.37 -17.25
CA ASP A 243 4.23 13.39 -18.27
C ASP A 243 2.87 13.84 -18.81
N GLY A 244 2.84 14.99 -19.52
CA GLY A 244 1.60 15.53 -20.08
C GLY A 244 0.93 14.62 -21.14
N LYS A 245 1.60 13.56 -21.59
CA LYS A 245 1.11 12.59 -22.58
C LYS A 245 0.63 11.31 -21.88
N ASN A 246 1.17 10.98 -20.72
CA ASN A 246 0.86 9.74 -20.00
C ASN A 246 0.22 10.01 -18.64
N VAL A 247 -1.10 10.26 -18.67
CA VAL A 247 -1.92 10.49 -17.47
C VAL A 247 -2.02 9.27 -16.54
N ASN A 248 -1.63 8.08 -17.03
CA ASN A 248 -1.67 6.85 -16.23
C ASN A 248 -0.42 6.65 -15.36
N GLY A 249 0.63 7.43 -15.58
CA GLY A 249 1.93 7.29 -14.94
C GLY A 249 2.73 6.10 -15.50
N VAL A 250 4.04 6.23 -15.41
CA VAL A 250 5.01 5.19 -15.82
C VAL A 250 5.85 4.81 -14.62
N LYS A 251 5.95 3.52 -14.36
CA LYS A 251 6.88 2.98 -13.36
C LYS A 251 8.31 3.13 -13.86
N THR A 252 9.19 3.69 -13.05
CA THR A 252 10.57 3.97 -13.41
C THR A 252 11.47 2.75 -13.29
N LYS A 253 12.72 2.87 -13.73
CA LYS A 253 13.74 1.85 -13.49
C LYS A 253 13.98 1.60 -12.00
N VAL A 254 13.90 2.66 -11.18
CA VAL A 254 14.06 2.55 -9.72
C VAL A 254 12.94 1.71 -9.10
N TRP A 255 11.71 1.84 -9.61
CA TRP A 255 10.62 0.97 -9.18
C TRP A 255 10.85 -0.49 -9.53
N HIS A 256 11.34 -0.77 -10.75
CA HIS A 256 11.61 -2.15 -11.17
C HIS A 256 12.72 -2.79 -10.35
N GLU A 257 13.77 -2.04 -10.04
CA GLU A 257 14.86 -2.48 -9.16
C GLU A 257 14.35 -2.74 -7.73
N LEU A 258 13.57 -1.82 -7.17
CA LEU A 258 12.95 -2.01 -5.85
C LEU A 258 12.05 -3.25 -5.82
N ARG A 259 11.24 -3.47 -6.86
CA ARG A 259 10.38 -4.66 -6.97
C ARG A 259 11.20 -5.96 -7.01
N GLU A 260 12.34 -5.96 -7.70
CA GLU A 260 13.25 -7.11 -7.73
C GLU A 260 13.82 -7.40 -6.32
N GLN A 261 14.31 -6.38 -5.62
CA GLN A 261 14.78 -6.52 -4.23
C GLN A 261 13.66 -7.00 -3.29
N VAL A 262 12.44 -6.51 -3.45
CA VAL A 262 11.27 -7.00 -2.69
C VAL A 262 11.00 -8.49 -2.99
N GLY A 263 11.14 -8.91 -4.25
CA GLY A 263 10.98 -10.31 -4.63
C GLY A 263 12.04 -11.22 -4.04
N ASP A 264 13.28 -10.77 -3.99
CA ASP A 264 14.41 -11.54 -3.45
C ASP A 264 14.37 -11.67 -1.91
N ILE A 265 14.01 -10.59 -1.22
CA ILE A 265 13.95 -10.53 0.24
C ILE A 265 12.63 -11.10 0.78
N ASN A 266 11.54 -10.95 0.03
CA ASN A 266 10.16 -11.28 0.43
C ASN A 266 9.78 -10.67 1.80
N PRO A 267 9.86 -9.34 1.97
CA PRO A 267 9.66 -8.70 3.25
C PRO A 267 8.18 -8.72 3.66
N ALA A 268 7.91 -8.80 4.96
CA ALA A 268 6.58 -8.59 5.53
C ALA A 268 6.17 -7.11 5.46
N MET A 269 7.16 -6.20 5.51
CA MET A 269 6.95 -4.75 5.51
C MET A 269 8.00 -4.05 4.64
N LEU A 270 7.55 -3.13 3.78
CA LEU A 270 8.37 -2.18 3.03
C LEU A 270 8.12 -0.78 3.57
N THR A 271 9.16 -0.09 4.00
CA THR A 271 9.11 1.34 4.36
C THR A 271 9.65 2.19 3.22
N ILE A 272 8.99 3.31 2.92
CA ILE A 272 9.40 4.31 1.94
C ILE A 272 9.41 5.68 2.63
N ASP A 273 10.57 6.30 2.73
CA ASP A 273 10.81 7.60 3.35
C ASP A 273 11.58 8.51 2.37
N THR A 274 10.88 9.39 1.57
CA THR A 274 9.51 9.87 1.71
C THR A 274 8.69 9.79 0.41
N ALA A 275 7.39 10.11 0.53
CA ALA A 275 6.50 10.25 -0.62
C ALA A 275 6.96 11.35 -1.59
N ALA A 276 7.51 12.45 -1.07
CA ALA A 276 7.97 13.59 -1.86
C ALA A 276 9.14 13.20 -2.79
N ASP A 277 10.01 12.28 -2.35
CA ASP A 277 11.18 11.84 -3.13
C ASP A 277 10.81 10.76 -4.15
N THR A 278 9.71 10.05 -3.94
CA THR A 278 9.36 8.86 -4.74
C THR A 278 8.16 9.05 -5.67
N PHE A 279 7.42 10.15 -5.50
CA PHE A 279 6.28 10.52 -6.34
C PHE A 279 6.65 11.59 -7.37
N GLY A 280 6.79 11.23 -8.64
CA GLY A 280 7.15 12.13 -9.74
C GLY A 280 5.95 12.84 -10.40
N GLY A 281 4.90 13.13 -9.63
CA GLY A 281 3.68 13.76 -10.12
C GLY A 281 3.27 15.03 -9.37
N ASN A 282 2.07 15.52 -9.65
CA ASN A 282 1.49 16.65 -8.96
C ASN A 282 0.68 16.19 -7.74
N GLU A 283 1.11 16.55 -6.53
CA GLU A 283 0.50 16.15 -5.25
C GLU A 283 -0.97 16.58 -5.09
N ILE A 284 -1.43 17.59 -5.82
CA ILE A 284 -2.83 18.03 -5.81
C ILE A 284 -3.68 17.33 -6.88
N ASP A 285 -3.07 16.64 -7.84
CA ASP A 285 -3.79 15.87 -8.86
C ASP A 285 -4.28 14.54 -8.28
N ARG A 286 -5.60 14.42 -8.16
CA ARG A 286 -6.24 13.24 -7.56
C ARG A 286 -5.99 11.94 -8.33
N GLN A 287 -5.87 12.01 -9.65
CA GLN A 287 -5.67 10.82 -10.47
C GLN A 287 -4.23 10.32 -10.35
N GLN A 288 -3.25 11.22 -10.40
CA GLN A 288 -1.84 10.88 -10.26
C GLN A 288 -1.54 10.29 -8.87
N VAL A 289 -2.02 10.94 -7.80
CA VAL A 289 -1.91 10.41 -6.44
C VAL A 289 -2.52 9.02 -6.32
N ARG A 290 -3.73 8.82 -6.87
CA ARG A 290 -4.38 7.51 -6.86
C ARG A 290 -3.59 6.46 -7.63
N ARG A 291 -3.04 6.79 -8.79
CA ARG A 291 -2.20 5.89 -9.59
C ARG A 291 -0.92 5.50 -8.85
N TYR A 292 -0.27 6.45 -8.21
CA TYR A 292 0.90 6.17 -7.41
C TYR A 292 0.58 5.24 -6.24
N ILE A 293 -0.40 5.55 -5.39
CA ILE A 293 -0.72 4.73 -4.24
C ILE A 293 -1.21 3.33 -4.66
N GLN A 294 -2.18 3.23 -5.58
CA GLN A 294 -2.76 1.94 -5.95
C GLN A 294 -1.97 1.19 -7.01
N GLY A 295 -1.56 1.89 -8.07
CA GLY A 295 -0.89 1.26 -9.21
C GLY A 295 0.59 0.99 -8.98
N CYS A 296 1.25 1.75 -8.10
CA CYS A 296 2.66 1.59 -7.79
C CYS A 296 2.87 0.84 -6.46
N LEU A 297 2.31 1.34 -5.35
CA LEU A 297 2.61 0.82 -4.02
C LEU A 297 1.69 -0.33 -3.59
N THR A 298 0.35 -0.13 -3.68
CA THR A 298 -0.59 -1.19 -3.27
C THR A 298 -0.52 -2.40 -4.20
N SER A 299 -0.21 -2.20 -5.50
CA SER A 299 0.04 -3.34 -6.40
C SER A 299 1.20 -4.21 -5.92
N LEU A 300 2.28 -3.59 -5.43
CA LEU A 300 3.42 -4.28 -4.84
C LEU A 300 3.03 -5.00 -3.54
N SER A 301 2.23 -4.34 -2.69
CA SER A 301 1.70 -4.95 -1.46
C SER A 301 0.89 -6.22 -1.74
N LEU A 302 0.05 -6.21 -2.77
CA LEU A 302 -0.79 -7.36 -3.14
C LEU A 302 0.01 -8.47 -3.83
N GLU A 303 1.01 -8.10 -4.63
CA GLU A 303 1.84 -9.06 -5.36
C GLU A 303 2.69 -9.91 -4.42
N PHE A 304 3.25 -9.31 -3.36
CA PHE A 304 4.17 -9.97 -2.44
C PHE A 304 3.59 -10.17 -1.03
N ASP A 305 2.30 -9.91 -0.85
CA ASP A 305 1.61 -10.04 0.45
C ASP A 305 2.32 -9.30 1.59
N LEU A 306 2.77 -8.07 1.35
CA LEU A 306 3.48 -7.21 2.29
C LEU A 306 2.68 -5.96 2.64
N SER A 307 3.04 -5.24 3.70
CA SER A 307 2.54 -3.89 3.97
C SER A 307 3.54 -2.84 3.51
N VAL A 308 3.06 -1.79 2.85
CA VAL A 308 3.88 -0.60 2.56
C VAL A 308 3.59 0.49 3.58
N ALA A 309 4.62 0.95 4.28
CA ALA A 309 4.60 2.16 5.11
C ALA A 309 5.17 3.33 4.31
N LEU A 310 4.34 4.26 3.87
CA LEU A 310 4.75 5.43 3.13
C LEU A 310 4.76 6.65 4.04
N LEU A 311 5.94 7.22 4.28
CA LEU A 311 6.10 8.44 5.05
C LEU A 311 5.84 9.67 4.18
N ALA A 312 5.15 10.66 4.75
CA ALA A 312 4.81 11.88 4.05
C ALA A 312 4.76 13.09 4.99
N HIS A 313 4.90 14.28 4.42
CA HIS A 313 4.69 15.54 5.13
C HIS A 313 3.26 16.05 4.91
N PRO A 314 2.58 16.53 5.94
CA PRO A 314 1.29 17.18 5.76
C PRO A 314 1.45 18.54 5.05
N SER A 315 0.40 18.97 4.37
CA SER A 315 0.34 20.32 3.83
C SER A 315 0.22 21.37 4.96
N ALA A 316 0.57 22.62 4.69
CA ALA A 316 0.42 23.71 5.66
C ALA A 316 -1.03 23.81 6.19
N SER A 317 -2.03 23.62 5.33
CA SER A 317 -3.45 23.59 5.73
C SER A 317 -3.77 22.36 6.58
N GLY A 318 -3.17 21.20 6.31
CA GLY A 318 -3.32 19.98 7.09
C GLY A 318 -2.76 20.10 8.51
N ILE A 319 -1.65 20.83 8.67
CA ILE A 319 -1.09 21.16 9.99
C ILE A 319 -2.03 22.12 10.71
N ALA A 320 -2.41 23.24 10.08
CA ALA A 320 -3.21 24.27 10.69
C ALA A 320 -4.57 23.82 11.20
N ASN A 321 -5.22 22.85 10.53
CA ASN A 321 -6.51 22.30 10.93
C ASN A 321 -6.43 20.98 11.73
N GLY A 322 -5.21 20.52 12.07
CA GLY A 322 -4.99 19.29 12.83
C GLY A 322 -5.36 18.00 12.10
N SER A 323 -5.66 18.05 10.79
CA SER A 323 -6.03 16.86 10.02
C SER A 323 -4.83 16.05 9.57
N GLY A 324 -3.63 16.64 9.55
CA GLY A 324 -2.41 16.00 9.05
C GLY A 324 -2.54 15.52 7.60
N THR A 325 -3.33 16.20 6.75
CA THR A 325 -3.55 15.78 5.36
C THR A 325 -2.52 16.42 4.41
N GLY A 326 -2.19 15.71 3.32
CA GLY A 326 -1.40 16.22 2.20
C GLY A 326 -2.19 17.16 1.27
N GLY A 327 -1.60 17.54 0.15
CA GLY A 327 -2.14 18.51 -0.80
C GLY A 327 -3.49 18.13 -1.44
N SER A 328 -3.71 16.84 -1.69
CA SER A 328 -4.95 16.32 -2.27
C SER A 328 -5.70 15.40 -1.30
N THR A 329 -7.04 15.50 -1.31
CA THR A 329 -7.89 14.53 -0.60
C THR A 329 -7.71 13.08 -1.11
N ALA A 330 -7.11 12.89 -2.28
CA ALA A 330 -6.83 11.56 -2.81
C ALA A 330 -5.82 10.78 -1.96
N TRP A 331 -4.85 11.43 -1.33
CA TRP A 331 -3.94 10.79 -0.38
C TRP A 331 -4.70 10.10 0.73
N HIS A 332 -5.65 10.81 1.36
CA HIS A 332 -6.49 10.25 2.40
C HIS A 332 -7.46 9.17 1.86
N ASN A 333 -8.12 9.45 0.74
CA ASN A 333 -9.20 8.59 0.25
C ASN A 333 -8.69 7.27 -0.32
N THR A 334 -7.51 7.27 -0.92
CA THR A 334 -6.93 6.11 -1.61
C THR A 334 -6.30 5.11 -0.63
N SER A 335 -5.63 5.58 0.41
CA SER A 335 -5.10 4.70 1.46
C SER A 335 -6.21 4.03 2.26
N ARG A 336 -5.97 2.82 2.74
CA ARG A 336 -6.90 2.09 3.63
C ARG A 336 -6.61 2.32 5.09
N CYS A 337 -5.38 2.68 5.42
CA CYS A 337 -4.93 3.04 6.75
C CYS A 337 -4.11 4.33 6.69
N ARG A 338 -4.24 5.21 7.67
CA ARG A 338 -3.51 6.47 7.75
C ARG A 338 -3.24 6.86 9.19
N TRP A 339 -1.97 7.17 9.47
CA TRP A 339 -1.49 7.67 10.74
C TRP A 339 -1.14 9.15 10.64
N TYR A 340 -1.17 9.84 11.76
CA TYR A 340 -0.65 11.18 11.91
C TYR A 340 0.18 11.30 13.19
N VAL A 341 1.42 11.73 13.05
CA VAL A 341 2.38 11.94 14.13
C VAL A 341 2.59 13.44 14.30
N PHE A 342 2.27 13.97 15.46
CA PHE A 342 2.33 15.40 15.70
C PHE A 342 2.75 15.72 17.15
N PRO A 343 3.44 16.88 17.36
CA PRO A 343 3.68 17.37 18.69
C PRO A 343 2.36 17.70 19.40
N ASN A 344 2.22 17.29 20.65
CA ASN A 344 1.08 17.60 21.49
C ASN A 344 1.53 18.45 22.68
N PRO A 345 1.57 19.79 22.54
CA PRO A 345 2.07 20.69 23.60
C PRO A 345 1.23 20.63 24.87
N GLU A 346 -0.08 20.37 24.76
CA GLU A 346 -0.97 20.26 25.91
C GLU A 346 -0.62 19.08 26.83
N LYS A 347 -0.18 17.97 26.22
CA LYS A 347 0.27 16.78 26.94
C LYS A 347 1.79 16.75 27.17
N GLY A 348 2.54 17.67 26.56
CA GLY A 348 4.00 17.70 26.65
C GLY A 348 4.69 16.49 25.98
N CYS A 349 4.07 15.90 24.98
CA CYS A 349 4.51 14.68 24.32
C CYS A 349 4.30 14.74 22.80
N ILE A 350 4.58 13.65 22.11
CA ILE A 350 4.22 13.42 20.71
C ILE A 350 3.07 12.43 20.68
N THR A 351 2.08 12.69 19.84
CA THR A 351 0.93 11.78 19.66
C THR A 351 1.00 11.13 18.29
N LEU A 352 0.89 9.81 18.24
CA LEU A 352 0.57 9.02 17.06
C LEU A 352 -0.94 8.75 17.06
N LYS A 353 -1.64 9.22 16.05
CA LYS A 353 -3.08 9.05 15.90
C LYS A 353 -3.45 8.25 14.67
N LEU A 354 -4.33 7.27 14.83
CA LEU A 354 -4.91 6.49 13.74
C LEU A 354 -6.08 7.27 13.12
N MET A 355 -5.79 8.04 12.09
CA MET A 355 -6.75 8.93 11.43
C MET A 355 -7.72 8.21 10.50
N LYS A 356 -7.36 7.02 10.03
CA LYS A 356 -8.18 6.18 9.16
C LYS A 356 -7.79 4.73 9.33
N ASN A 357 -8.79 3.87 9.49
CA ASN A 357 -8.65 2.43 9.42
C ASN A 357 -9.95 1.84 8.83
N ASN A 358 -9.83 1.20 7.66
CA ASN A 358 -10.97 0.60 6.99
C ASN A 358 -11.27 -0.83 7.47
N TYR A 359 -10.39 -1.42 8.28
CA TYR A 359 -10.44 -2.84 8.64
C TYR A 359 -10.58 -3.09 10.15
N GLY A 360 -10.39 -2.07 10.97
CA GLY A 360 -10.37 -2.23 12.42
C GLY A 360 -10.89 -1.00 13.17
N VAL A 361 -10.45 -0.87 14.40
CA VAL A 361 -10.79 0.23 15.30
C VAL A 361 -10.32 1.56 14.73
N LYS A 362 -11.05 2.64 15.01
CA LYS A 362 -10.71 4.01 14.61
C LYS A 362 -10.34 4.84 15.84
N ASP A 363 -9.70 5.97 15.58
CA ASP A 363 -9.37 6.99 16.58
C ASP A 363 -8.49 6.47 17.73
N LEU A 364 -7.66 5.44 17.47
CA LEU A 364 -6.63 5.03 18.41
C LEU A 364 -5.53 6.10 18.48
N GLU A 365 -5.03 6.34 19.69
CA GLU A 365 -3.94 7.27 19.96
C GLU A 365 -2.90 6.60 20.85
N ILE A 366 -1.63 6.88 20.58
CA ILE A 366 -0.49 6.53 21.43
C ILE A 366 0.30 7.81 21.69
N ASP A 367 0.43 8.17 22.96
CA ASP A 367 1.27 9.27 23.40
C ASP A 367 2.65 8.74 23.79
N PHE A 368 3.72 9.36 23.27
CA PHE A 368 5.09 8.93 23.49
C PHE A 368 6.05 10.11 23.60
N GLN A 369 7.22 9.85 24.14
CA GLN A 369 8.32 10.81 24.25
C GLN A 369 9.66 10.15 23.92
N HIS A 370 10.64 10.96 23.52
CA HIS A 370 11.98 10.47 23.24
C HIS A 370 12.79 10.44 24.54
N ASN A 371 13.41 9.29 24.86
CA ASN A 371 14.19 9.07 26.09
C ASN A 371 15.72 9.15 25.90
N GLY A 372 16.17 9.65 24.74
CA GLY A 372 17.60 9.68 24.36
C GLY A 372 17.98 8.56 23.40
N ASN A 373 17.35 7.38 23.48
CA ASN A 373 17.64 6.23 22.62
C ASN A 373 16.54 5.92 21.62
N GLY A 374 15.30 6.33 21.89
CA GLY A 374 14.15 6.10 21.04
C GLY A 374 12.88 6.60 21.70
N PHE A 375 11.74 6.29 21.08
CA PHE A 375 10.44 6.66 21.58
C PHE A 375 9.91 5.62 22.57
N VAL A 376 9.36 6.10 23.68
CA VAL A 376 8.72 5.30 24.73
C VAL A 376 7.34 5.84 25.06
N PRO A 377 6.35 4.99 25.38
CA PRO A 377 5.02 5.45 25.78
C PRO A 377 5.08 6.34 27.04
N VAL A 378 4.12 7.27 27.18
CA VAL A 378 4.02 8.17 28.36
C VAL A 378 2.99 7.72 29.38
N HIS A 379 1.95 6.98 28.97
CA HIS A 379 0.92 6.53 29.90
C HIS A 379 1.39 5.33 30.71
N LYS A 380 1.15 5.35 32.02
CA LYS A 380 1.63 4.31 32.93
C LYS A 380 1.24 2.88 32.49
N ALA A 381 -0.01 2.67 32.06
CA ALA A 381 -0.44 1.36 31.59
C ALA A 381 0.32 0.86 30.35
N ASP A 382 0.71 1.76 29.48
CA ASP A 382 1.48 1.44 28.27
C ASP A 382 2.98 1.30 28.59
N ILE A 383 3.48 2.09 29.55
CA ILE A 383 4.84 1.92 30.11
C ILE A 383 4.95 0.56 30.77
N ASP A 384 4.00 0.17 31.62
CA ASP A 384 4.01 -1.12 32.31
C ASP A 384 4.05 -2.27 31.28
N LYS A 385 3.20 -2.24 30.24
CA LYS A 385 3.23 -3.22 29.14
C LYS A 385 4.57 -3.22 28.38
N PHE A 386 5.12 -2.04 28.11
CA PHE A 386 6.40 -1.91 27.41
C PHE A 386 7.55 -2.48 28.26
N VAL A 387 7.58 -2.19 29.56
CA VAL A 387 8.58 -2.73 30.51
C VAL A 387 8.43 -4.23 30.67
N ASP A 388 7.20 -4.74 30.82
CA ASP A 388 6.92 -6.17 30.91
C ASP A 388 7.42 -6.90 29.66
N GLN A 389 7.21 -6.32 28.49
CA GLN A 389 7.68 -6.88 27.23
C GLN A 389 9.21 -6.87 27.12
N LEU A 390 9.85 -5.75 27.47
CA LEU A 390 11.32 -5.69 27.48
C LEU A 390 11.91 -6.70 28.47
N THR A 391 11.31 -6.84 29.64
CA THR A 391 11.72 -7.81 30.65
C THR A 391 11.57 -9.23 30.12
N PHE A 392 10.43 -9.54 29.51
CA PHE A 392 10.19 -10.86 28.90
C PHE A 392 11.22 -11.19 27.80
N ASP A 393 11.58 -10.23 26.96
CA ASP A 393 12.57 -10.43 25.92
C ASP A 393 13.97 -10.63 26.47
N LEU A 394 14.34 -9.89 27.51
CA LEU A 394 15.61 -10.08 28.22
C LEU A 394 15.67 -11.46 28.91
N ASP A 395 14.57 -11.86 29.53
CA ASP A 395 14.43 -13.19 30.16
C ASP A 395 14.54 -14.31 29.12
N LYS A 396 13.86 -14.15 27.97
CA LYS A 396 13.94 -15.09 26.84
C LYS A 396 15.37 -15.20 26.31
N LYS A 397 16.06 -14.09 26.09
CA LYS A 397 17.44 -14.06 25.62
C LYS A 397 18.37 -14.78 26.65
N TRP A 398 18.26 -14.40 27.92
CA TRP A 398 19.04 -15.04 28.99
C TRP A 398 18.77 -16.55 29.03
N ILE A 399 17.52 -17.00 28.95
CA ILE A 399 17.17 -18.44 28.92
C ILE A 399 17.84 -19.16 27.74
N ILE A 400 17.80 -18.57 26.53
CA ILE A 400 18.43 -19.13 25.33
C ILE A 400 19.95 -19.30 25.56
N GLU A 401 20.61 -18.27 26.10
CA GLU A 401 22.03 -18.30 26.42
C GLU A 401 22.34 -19.39 27.45
N GLN A 402 21.50 -19.56 28.48
CA GLN A 402 21.67 -20.61 29.48
C GLN A 402 21.40 -22.02 28.94
N ILE A 403 20.47 -22.18 28.00
CA ILE A 403 20.24 -23.46 27.30
C ILE A 403 21.50 -23.83 26.49
N ALA A 404 22.07 -22.87 25.77
CA ALA A 404 23.32 -23.06 25.02
C ALA A 404 24.49 -23.40 25.95
N TYR A 405 24.64 -22.66 27.06
CA TYR A 405 25.63 -22.96 28.10
C TYR A 405 25.49 -24.36 28.65
N CYS A 406 24.27 -24.82 28.94
CA CYS A 406 24.01 -26.17 29.43
C CYS A 406 24.40 -27.23 28.39
N LYS A 407 24.11 -26.99 27.12
CA LYS A 407 24.52 -27.87 26.01
C LYS A 407 26.02 -28.03 25.92
N ASP A 408 26.78 -26.96 25.95
CA ASP A 408 28.24 -26.95 25.82
C ASP A 408 28.93 -27.68 26.98
N ARG A 409 28.31 -27.67 28.15
CA ARG A 409 28.80 -28.36 29.37
C ARG A 409 28.16 -29.71 29.64
N ASN A 410 27.39 -30.25 28.70
CA ASN A 410 26.68 -31.52 28.86
C ASN A 410 25.73 -31.55 30.07
N ILE A 411 25.18 -30.42 30.49
CA ILE A 411 24.16 -30.34 31.53
C ILE A 411 22.80 -30.66 30.90
N ASN A 412 22.17 -31.72 31.37
CA ASN A 412 20.88 -32.13 30.81
C ASN A 412 19.73 -31.27 31.34
N LEU A 413 18.95 -30.72 30.43
CA LEU A 413 17.69 -30.05 30.73
C LEU A 413 16.54 -30.95 30.34
N SER A 414 15.57 -31.18 31.21
CA SER A 414 14.40 -32.04 30.98
C SER A 414 13.10 -31.25 31.09
N MET A 415 12.16 -31.52 30.20
CA MET A 415 10.79 -30.99 30.29
C MET A 415 9.96 -31.69 31.39
N GLN A 416 10.42 -32.82 31.91
CA GLN A 416 9.72 -33.56 32.98
C GLN A 416 10.19 -33.08 34.33
N ASN A 417 9.29 -32.99 35.31
CA ASN A 417 9.60 -32.56 36.68
C ASN A 417 10.45 -33.62 37.45
N ARG A 418 11.72 -33.70 37.11
CA ARG A 418 12.75 -34.57 37.71
C ARG A 418 13.89 -33.73 38.27
N ALA A 419 14.98 -34.35 38.70
CA ALA A 419 16.15 -33.63 39.22
C ALA A 419 16.76 -32.62 38.22
N ASN A 420 16.72 -32.96 36.93
CA ASN A 420 17.19 -32.12 35.84
C ASN A 420 16.07 -31.30 35.14
N TYR A 421 14.94 -31.10 35.82
CA TYR A 421 13.85 -30.26 35.32
C TYR A 421 14.34 -28.83 35.02
N TYR A 422 14.14 -28.37 33.79
CA TYR A 422 14.78 -27.18 33.27
C TYR A 422 14.56 -25.93 34.14
N PRO A 423 13.36 -25.61 34.67
CA PRO A 423 13.22 -24.42 35.50
C PRO A 423 14.06 -24.47 36.77
N LYS A 424 14.20 -25.65 37.37
CA LYS A 424 15.06 -25.84 38.57
C LYS A 424 16.52 -25.62 38.24
N GLN A 425 16.99 -26.12 37.10
CA GLN A 425 18.38 -25.94 36.66
C GLN A 425 18.65 -24.48 36.27
N LEU A 426 17.78 -23.86 35.48
CA LEU A 426 17.93 -22.47 35.07
C LEU A 426 17.85 -21.50 36.25
N LEU A 427 16.99 -21.75 37.25
CA LEU A 427 16.98 -20.96 38.49
C LEU A 427 18.28 -21.07 39.31
N LYS A 428 18.98 -22.21 39.28
CA LYS A 428 20.29 -22.31 39.91
C LYS A 428 21.31 -21.43 39.20
N LEU A 429 21.31 -21.44 37.88
CA LEU A 429 22.16 -20.56 37.06
C LEU A 429 21.81 -19.08 37.28
N ALA A 430 20.54 -18.74 37.33
CA ALA A 430 20.08 -17.37 37.59
C ALA A 430 20.59 -16.84 38.94
N LYS A 431 20.60 -17.69 39.99
CA LYS A 431 21.18 -17.33 41.29
C LYS A 431 22.68 -17.11 41.21
N GLN A 432 23.41 -17.92 40.44
CA GLN A 432 24.85 -17.76 40.24
C GLN A 432 25.18 -16.46 39.49
N ASP A 433 24.40 -16.15 38.47
CA ASP A 433 24.56 -14.96 37.63
C ASP A 433 23.95 -13.69 38.27
N LYS A 434 23.31 -13.83 39.45
CA LYS A 434 22.53 -12.76 40.10
C LYS A 434 21.42 -12.20 39.20
N TYR A 435 20.88 -13.05 38.34
CA TYR A 435 19.79 -12.71 37.44
C TYR A 435 18.44 -12.94 38.13
N ASN A 436 17.57 -11.91 38.08
CA ASN A 436 16.27 -11.98 38.76
C ASN A 436 15.19 -12.49 37.83
N ILE A 437 14.88 -13.77 37.86
CA ILE A 437 13.84 -14.40 37.05
C ILE A 437 13.02 -15.37 37.89
N SER A 438 11.71 -15.44 37.66
CA SER A 438 10.84 -16.36 38.39
C SER A 438 10.77 -17.75 37.74
N PHE A 439 10.40 -18.76 38.57
CA PHE A 439 10.14 -20.11 38.05
C PHE A 439 9.06 -20.14 36.98
N SER A 440 7.95 -19.44 37.21
CA SER A 440 6.82 -19.38 36.26
C SER A 440 7.18 -18.66 34.96
N THR A 441 8.01 -17.64 35.00
CA THR A 441 8.52 -16.96 33.80
C THR A 441 9.36 -17.91 32.96
N ILE A 442 10.29 -18.67 33.56
CA ILE A 442 11.08 -19.66 32.83
C ILE A 442 10.18 -20.74 32.21
N GLU A 443 9.18 -21.26 32.94
CA GLU A 443 8.23 -22.23 32.39
C GLU A 443 7.46 -21.69 31.21
N SER A 444 6.92 -20.49 31.32
CA SER A 444 6.12 -19.85 30.29
C SER A 444 6.92 -19.62 28.99
N ILE A 445 8.14 -19.09 29.12
CA ILE A 445 9.00 -18.78 27.97
C ILE A 445 9.43 -20.06 27.25
N VAL A 446 9.95 -21.07 27.99
CA VAL A 446 10.40 -22.32 27.37
C VAL A 446 9.25 -23.10 26.76
N TYR A 447 8.08 -23.11 27.40
CA TYR A 447 6.87 -23.71 26.81
C TYR A 447 6.42 -23.01 25.54
N GLY A 448 6.49 -21.68 25.51
CA GLY A 448 6.19 -20.90 24.31
C GLY A 448 7.16 -21.19 23.16
N MET A 449 8.45 -21.32 23.44
CA MET A 449 9.49 -21.71 22.47
C MET A 449 9.27 -23.14 21.95
N ASP A 450 8.87 -24.07 22.81
CA ASP A 450 8.60 -25.46 22.44
C ASP A 450 7.38 -25.54 21.49
N LYS A 451 6.28 -24.84 21.81
CA LYS A 451 5.11 -24.73 20.91
C LYS A 451 5.43 -24.15 19.54
N LYS A 452 6.37 -23.23 19.46
CA LYS A 452 6.84 -22.63 18.21
C LYS A 452 7.86 -23.48 17.46
N GLY A 453 8.19 -24.68 17.97
CA GLY A 453 9.17 -25.58 17.37
C GLY A 453 10.62 -25.12 17.47
N GLN A 454 10.89 -24.11 18.29
CA GLN A 454 12.23 -23.55 18.53
C GLN A 454 13.09 -24.41 19.44
N ILE A 455 12.53 -25.46 20.04
CA ILE A 455 13.22 -26.43 20.91
C ILE A 455 13.32 -27.78 20.23
N GLU A 456 14.49 -28.37 20.26
CA GLU A 456 14.75 -29.73 19.81
C GLU A 456 14.86 -30.68 20.98
N HIS A 457 14.03 -31.71 20.97
CA HIS A 457 14.09 -32.79 21.95
C HIS A 457 15.13 -33.81 21.51
N LEU A 458 16.21 -33.96 22.31
CA LEU A 458 17.28 -34.92 22.05
C LEU A 458 16.95 -36.27 22.66
N GLU A 459 16.77 -37.31 21.83
CA GLU A 459 16.67 -38.70 22.31
C GLU A 459 18.08 -39.23 22.69
N ARG A 460 18.27 -39.64 23.92
CA ARG A 460 19.46 -40.37 24.30
C ARG A 460 19.23 -41.90 24.23
N GLY A 461 20.00 -42.53 23.36
CA GLY A 461 19.95 -43.96 23.09
C GLY A 461 20.49 -44.90 24.18
N ASN A 462 20.07 -44.75 25.47
CA ASN A 462 20.36 -45.76 26.50
C ASN A 462 19.16 -46.00 27.42
N ARG A 463 18.77 -47.27 27.56
CA ARG A 463 17.59 -47.78 28.28
C ARG A 463 17.53 -47.44 29.78
N HIS A 464 18.53 -46.78 30.37
CA HIS A 464 18.57 -46.46 31.80
C HIS A 464 18.59 -44.96 32.16
N SER A 465 18.57 -44.04 31.21
CA SER A 465 18.42 -42.61 31.48
C SER A 465 17.16 -42.07 30.83
N ASN A 466 16.02 -42.20 31.50
CA ASN A 466 14.72 -41.66 31.11
C ASN A 466 14.68 -40.11 31.23
N GLY A 467 15.53 -39.40 30.52
CA GLY A 467 15.52 -37.94 30.49
C GLY A 467 15.79 -37.44 29.09
N ALA A 468 14.74 -37.22 28.30
CA ALA A 468 14.88 -36.43 27.09
C ALA A 468 15.47 -35.08 27.49
N SER A 469 16.63 -34.74 26.96
CA SER A 469 17.17 -33.37 27.05
C SER A 469 16.74 -32.59 25.84
N PHE A 470 16.78 -31.28 25.90
CA PHE A 470 16.42 -30.42 24.77
C PHE A 470 17.49 -29.35 24.55
N ILE A 471 17.52 -28.81 23.34
CA ILE A 471 18.37 -27.70 22.94
C ILE A 471 17.53 -26.66 22.24
N TYR A 472 18.00 -25.42 22.17
CA TYR A 472 17.45 -24.39 21.33
C TYR A 472 17.99 -24.55 19.89
N LYS A 473 17.11 -24.58 18.90
CA LYS A 473 17.48 -24.76 17.48
C LYS A 473 17.88 -23.47 16.78
N GLY A 474 17.50 -22.33 17.33
CA GLY A 474 17.39 -21.11 16.55
C GLY A 474 16.11 -21.13 15.68
N ILE A 475 15.87 -20.07 14.96
CA ILE A 475 14.80 -19.97 13.94
C ILE A 475 15.36 -20.53 12.65
#